data_f1b478ca82bfd339e3b5fa670c4697a0
#
_entry.id   f1b478ca82bfd339e3b5fa670c4697a0
#
_cell.length_a   1.000
_cell.length_b   1.000
_cell.length_c   1.000
_cell.angle_alpha   90.00
_cell.angle_beta   90.00
_cell.angle_gamma   90.00
#
_symmetry.space_group_name_H-M   'P 1'
#
loop_
_entity.id
_entity.type
_entity.pdbx_description
1 polymer ?
#
loop_
_entity_poly.entity_id
_entity_poly.type
_entity_poly.pdbx_seq_one_letter_code
_entity_poly.pdbx_strand_id
1 'polypeptide(L)'
;MLENIKYFLPTYRQCWIMVFYICVVGGLGVGFAIAIGASVLGYKVADLNPLITYVAPMVPALLYVLYKGNQTAAAKEKRDSSHVVNAIPLSKFNARVMNPVLLVFLVALATIAAMVITEPVTELFPMTETIREVYRRMLTNTFWTTITVAVAAPVIEEFLLRGIMLRGLLKHTTPVNAIHCSAFFFALIHMNLSQAIGAFLMGLFIGWVYYKTGSLWIAIMVHCINNGLGVLFTLLFPHDLELTLMKLVITEYSVAAYIALYIIAALTFWAILRYLHKRLKNEQEPETISF
;
A
#
# COMPACT_ATOMS: atom_id res chain seq x y z
N MET A 1 13.02 14.67 15.73
CA MET A 1 11.57 14.36 15.65
C MET A 1 11.30 13.15 14.77
N LEU A 2 11.72 13.12 13.50
CA LEU A 2 11.54 11.95 12.61
C LEU A 2 12.26 10.68 13.10
N GLU A 3 13.43 10.81 13.71
CA GLU A 3 14.16 9.67 14.27
C GLU A 3 13.43 8.93 15.38
N ASN A 4 12.52 9.60 16.07
CA ASN A 4 11.76 9.03 17.19
C ASN A 4 10.64 8.08 16.73
N ILE A 5 10.24 8.13 15.47
CA ILE A 5 9.22 7.24 14.87
C ILE A 5 9.63 5.75 15.00
N LYS A 6 10.94 5.46 14.97
CA LYS A 6 11.47 4.09 15.14
C LYS A 6 11.06 3.43 16.48
N TYR A 7 10.68 4.21 17.50
CA TYR A 7 10.23 3.73 18.79
C TYR A 7 8.72 3.50 18.87
N PHE A 8 7.93 4.07 17.94
CA PHE A 8 6.49 3.85 17.92
C PHE A 8 6.16 2.55 17.20
N LEU A 9 5.77 1.54 17.96
CA LEU A 9 5.35 0.22 17.52
C LEU A 9 3.89 0.02 17.96
N PRO A 10 2.92 0.45 17.10
CA PRO A 10 1.52 0.47 17.49
C PRO A 10 0.97 -0.92 17.79
N THR A 11 0.15 -0.99 18.82
CA THR A 11 -0.74 -2.12 19.11
C THR A 11 -1.91 -2.11 18.12
N TYR A 12 -2.68 -3.20 18.07
CA TYR A 12 -3.89 -3.30 17.26
C TYR A 12 -4.87 -2.13 17.50
N ARG A 13 -5.08 -1.75 18.78
CA ARG A 13 -5.92 -0.58 19.12
C ARG A 13 -5.38 0.74 18.54
N GLN A 14 -4.08 0.91 18.56
CA GLN A 14 -3.45 2.13 18.01
C GLN A 14 -3.51 2.17 16.48
N CYS A 15 -3.48 1.01 15.82
CA CYS A 15 -3.73 0.93 14.38
C CYS A 15 -5.15 1.41 14.04
N TRP A 16 -6.18 1.01 14.81
CA TRP A 16 -7.54 1.54 14.64
C TRP A 16 -7.62 3.06 14.83
N ILE A 17 -6.89 3.60 15.80
CA ILE A 17 -6.81 5.06 16.00
C ILE A 17 -6.19 5.71 14.76
N MET A 18 -5.14 5.11 14.16
CA MET A 18 -4.55 5.64 12.93
C MET A 18 -5.55 5.60 11.76
N VAL A 19 -6.31 4.52 11.59
CA VAL A 19 -7.39 4.42 10.59
C VAL A 19 -8.46 5.51 10.83
N PHE A 20 -8.83 5.74 12.08
CA PHE A 20 -9.75 6.83 12.43
C PHE A 20 -9.19 8.20 12.01
N TYR A 21 -7.91 8.48 12.26
CA TYR A 21 -7.27 9.71 11.81
C TYR A 21 -7.22 9.83 10.28
N ILE A 22 -6.99 8.74 9.56
CA ILE A 22 -6.98 8.75 8.09
C ILE A 22 -8.39 8.98 7.53
N CYS A 23 -9.36 8.14 7.92
CA CYS A 23 -10.69 8.12 7.30
C CYS A 23 -11.59 9.25 7.82
N VAL A 24 -11.64 9.46 9.14
CA VAL A 24 -12.60 10.37 9.76
C VAL A 24 -12.02 11.78 9.87
N VAL A 25 -10.89 11.94 10.56
CA VAL A 25 -10.31 13.27 10.76
C VAL A 25 -9.76 13.83 9.43
N GLY A 26 -9.03 13.01 8.69
CA GLY A 26 -8.45 13.38 7.40
C GLY A 26 -9.48 13.37 6.28
N GLY A 27 -10.02 12.19 5.94
CA GLY A 27 -10.93 12.03 4.81
C GLY A 27 -12.19 12.88 4.93
N LEU A 28 -12.95 12.70 6.00
CA LEU A 28 -14.19 13.47 6.20
C LEU A 28 -13.91 14.90 6.69
N GLY A 29 -13.08 15.09 7.73
CA GLY A 29 -12.86 16.40 8.36
C GLY A 29 -12.06 17.35 7.46
N VAL A 30 -10.82 17.00 7.12
CA VAL A 30 -9.95 17.84 6.28
C VAL A 30 -10.49 17.92 4.85
N GLY A 31 -10.99 16.81 4.30
CA GLY A 31 -11.60 16.77 2.97
C GLY A 31 -12.81 17.70 2.87
N PHE A 32 -13.69 17.72 3.88
CA PHE A 32 -14.84 18.62 3.93
C PHE A 32 -14.41 20.10 4.08
N ALA A 33 -13.39 20.38 4.91
CA ALA A 33 -12.82 21.72 5.03
C ALA A 33 -12.24 22.23 3.69
N ILE A 34 -11.56 21.37 2.94
CA ILE A 34 -11.07 21.69 1.59
C ILE A 34 -12.24 22.00 0.65
N ALA A 35 -13.31 21.20 0.70
CA ALA A 35 -14.48 21.39 -0.15
C ALA A 35 -15.19 22.74 0.13
N ILE A 36 -15.37 23.09 1.40
CA ILE A 36 -15.92 24.39 1.80
C ILE A 36 -15.01 25.53 1.35
N GLY A 37 -13.71 25.44 1.64
CA GLY A 37 -12.74 26.47 1.27
C GLY A 37 -12.71 26.71 -0.25
N ALA A 38 -12.70 25.65 -1.05
CA ALA A 38 -12.79 25.75 -2.50
C ALA A 38 -14.08 26.44 -2.94
N SER A 39 -15.23 26.03 -2.38
CA SER A 39 -16.54 26.62 -2.71
C SER A 39 -16.61 28.12 -2.38
N VAL A 40 -16.10 28.50 -1.20
CA VAL A 40 -16.07 29.95 -0.79
C VAL A 40 -15.19 30.78 -1.73
N LEU A 41 -14.12 30.19 -2.27
CA LEU A 41 -13.23 30.84 -3.23
C LEU A 41 -13.71 30.74 -4.68
N GLY A 42 -14.87 30.13 -4.93
CA GLY A 42 -15.45 29.98 -6.26
C GLY A 42 -14.86 28.85 -7.10
N TYR A 43 -14.09 27.93 -6.49
CA TYR A 43 -13.52 26.76 -7.14
C TYR A 43 -14.35 25.50 -6.86
N LYS A 44 -14.27 24.52 -7.77
CA LYS A 44 -14.67 23.13 -7.49
C LYS A 44 -13.50 22.37 -6.92
N VAL A 45 -13.75 21.37 -6.08
CA VAL A 45 -12.67 20.48 -5.56
C VAL A 45 -11.89 19.82 -6.70
N ALA A 46 -12.56 19.54 -7.81
CA ALA A 46 -11.94 18.97 -9.01
C ALA A 46 -10.91 19.89 -9.70
N ASP A 47 -10.99 21.20 -9.46
CA ASP A 47 -10.06 22.19 -10.01
C ASP A 47 -8.77 22.30 -9.17
N LEU A 48 -8.79 21.75 -7.96
CA LEU A 48 -7.64 21.76 -7.05
C LEU A 48 -6.59 20.73 -7.48
N ASN A 49 -5.34 21.00 -7.09
CA ASN A 49 -4.25 20.08 -7.37
C ASN A 49 -4.48 18.72 -6.66
N PRO A 50 -4.51 17.58 -7.40
CA PRO A 50 -4.74 16.25 -6.86
C PRO A 50 -3.77 15.87 -5.73
N LEU A 51 -2.51 16.32 -5.81
CA LEU A 51 -1.52 16.05 -4.77
C LEU A 51 -1.90 16.70 -3.43
N ILE A 52 -2.38 17.95 -3.47
CA ILE A 52 -2.80 18.67 -2.25
C ILE A 52 -4.03 18.01 -1.65
N THR A 53 -5.04 17.71 -2.48
CA THR A 53 -6.30 17.10 -2.02
C THR A 53 -6.11 15.67 -1.49
N TYR A 54 -5.05 14.99 -1.90
CA TYR A 54 -4.67 13.68 -1.38
C TYR A 54 -3.81 13.77 -0.10
N VAL A 55 -2.77 14.62 -0.10
CA VAL A 55 -1.79 14.68 1.01
C VAL A 55 -2.41 15.33 2.26
N ALA A 56 -3.19 16.40 2.11
CA ALA A 56 -3.74 17.13 3.24
C ALA A 56 -4.59 16.23 4.19
N PRO A 57 -5.48 15.34 3.71
CA PRO A 57 -6.17 14.36 4.54
C PRO A 57 -5.26 13.38 5.28
N MET A 58 -4.04 13.11 4.80
CA MET A 58 -3.11 12.21 5.47
C MET A 58 -2.35 12.87 6.63
N VAL A 59 -2.30 14.20 6.66
CA VAL A 59 -1.55 14.97 7.68
C VAL A 59 -1.96 14.64 9.13
N PRO A 60 -3.24 14.52 9.50
CA PRO A 60 -3.62 14.18 10.89
C PRO A 60 -3.02 12.85 11.37
N ALA A 61 -3.00 11.82 10.50
CA ALA A 61 -2.40 10.53 10.84
C ALA A 61 -0.86 10.63 10.97
N LEU A 62 -0.21 11.38 10.10
CA LEU A 62 1.23 11.65 10.18
C LEU A 62 1.59 12.39 11.46
N LEU A 63 0.81 13.40 11.84
CA LEU A 63 1.00 14.13 13.10
C LEU A 63 0.81 13.23 14.32
N TYR A 64 -0.20 12.35 14.30
CA TYR A 64 -0.40 11.36 15.36
C TYR A 64 0.82 10.42 15.51
N VAL A 65 1.37 9.92 14.39
CA VAL A 65 2.58 9.08 14.40
C VAL A 65 3.78 9.83 14.99
N LEU A 66 4.00 11.08 14.58
CA LEU A 66 5.07 11.92 15.11
C LEU A 66 4.92 12.18 16.61
N TYR A 67 3.70 12.52 17.04
CA TYR A 67 3.39 12.74 18.46
C TYR A 67 3.69 11.48 19.29
N LYS A 68 3.20 10.31 18.84
CA LYS A 68 3.42 9.04 19.53
C LYS A 68 4.88 8.61 19.52
N GLY A 69 5.60 8.83 18.42
CA GLY A 69 7.04 8.58 18.36
C GLY A 69 7.81 9.39 19.40
N ASN A 70 7.53 10.68 19.50
CA ASN A 70 8.16 11.57 20.50
C ASN A 70 7.78 11.19 21.94
N GLN A 71 6.50 10.88 22.18
CA GLN A 71 6.02 10.44 23.51
C GLN A 71 6.73 9.15 23.95
N THR A 72 6.88 8.18 23.06
CA THR A 72 7.54 6.89 23.36
C THR A 72 9.05 7.07 23.57
N ALA A 73 9.70 7.94 22.79
CA ALA A 73 11.12 8.26 22.95
C ALA A 73 11.38 8.94 24.31
N ALA A 74 10.57 9.93 24.69
CA ALA A 74 10.69 10.63 25.97
C ALA A 74 10.43 9.72 27.19
N ALA A 75 9.47 8.78 27.06
CA ALA A 75 9.21 7.79 28.10
C ALA A 75 10.38 6.81 28.28
N LYS A 76 11.10 6.50 27.18
CA LYS A 76 12.31 5.67 27.22
C LYS A 76 13.48 6.38 27.90
N GLU A 77 13.66 7.66 27.63
CA GLU A 77 14.74 8.47 28.26
C GLU A 77 14.60 8.59 29.79
N LYS A 78 13.32 8.60 30.25
CA LYS A 78 13.00 8.64 31.71
C LYS A 78 13.12 7.29 32.40
N ARG A 79 13.01 6.17 31.67
CA ARG A 79 13.16 4.82 32.17
C ARG A 79 14.61 4.39 32.00
N ASP A 80 15.33 4.35 33.10
CA ASP A 80 16.74 3.99 33.21
C ASP A 80 17.17 2.80 32.33
N SER A 81 18.40 2.82 31.92
CA SER A 81 19.18 2.10 30.94
C SER A 81 19.11 0.55 30.93
N SER A 82 18.35 -0.10 31.80
CA SER A 82 18.34 -1.57 31.93
C SER A 82 17.36 -2.31 31.01
N HIS A 83 16.38 -1.64 30.39
CA HIS A 83 15.45 -2.26 29.42
C HIS A 83 15.56 -1.58 28.07
N VAL A 84 16.46 -2.11 27.24
CA VAL A 84 16.60 -1.72 25.82
C VAL A 84 15.31 -2.07 25.08
N VAL A 85 14.40 -1.09 24.96
CA VAL A 85 13.38 -1.18 23.91
C VAL A 85 14.12 -1.06 22.59
N ASN A 86 14.40 -2.20 21.96
CA ASN A 86 15.10 -2.24 20.69
C ASN A 86 14.31 -1.43 19.65
N ALA A 87 14.89 -0.30 19.22
CA ALA A 87 14.36 0.45 18.11
C ALA A 87 14.40 -0.44 16.86
N ILE A 88 13.24 -0.65 16.23
CA ILE A 88 13.19 -1.37 14.96
C ILE A 88 13.24 -0.35 13.85
N PRO A 89 14.26 -0.37 12.99
CA PRO A 89 14.31 0.55 11.85
C PRO A 89 13.12 0.32 10.91
N LEU A 90 12.65 1.39 10.25
CA LEU A 90 11.57 1.35 9.27
C LEU A 90 11.93 0.51 8.05
N SER A 91 13.21 0.44 7.73
CA SER A 91 13.77 -0.36 6.65
C SER A 91 15.11 -0.94 7.10
N LYS A 92 15.25 -2.27 7.02
CA LYS A 92 16.45 -3.01 7.44
C LYS A 92 16.77 -4.08 6.38
N PHE A 93 17.01 -3.65 5.16
CA PHE A 93 17.39 -4.60 4.11
C PHE A 93 18.86 -5.01 4.26
N ASN A 94 19.10 -6.31 4.28
CA ASN A 94 20.46 -6.87 4.27
C ASN A 94 20.83 -7.32 2.84
N ALA A 95 21.57 -6.49 2.12
CA ALA A 95 22.02 -6.76 0.75
C ALA A 95 22.95 -7.98 0.63
N ARG A 96 23.47 -8.53 1.75
CA ARG A 96 24.33 -9.71 1.74
C ARG A 96 23.57 -11.01 1.47
N VAL A 97 22.25 -11.01 1.67
CA VAL A 97 21.41 -12.22 1.51
C VAL A 97 21.09 -12.51 0.05
N MET A 98 20.94 -11.44 -0.77
CA MET A 98 20.58 -11.56 -2.17
C MET A 98 21.04 -10.33 -2.96
N ASN A 99 21.41 -10.53 -4.22
CA ASN A 99 21.70 -9.42 -5.13
C ASN A 99 20.48 -8.48 -5.23
N PRO A 100 20.63 -7.17 -4.90
CA PRO A 100 19.51 -6.24 -4.89
C PRO A 100 18.82 -6.09 -6.25
N VAL A 101 19.58 -6.13 -7.34
CA VAL A 101 19.04 -6.01 -8.71
C VAL A 101 18.15 -7.19 -9.04
N LEU A 102 18.62 -8.41 -8.71
CA LEU A 102 17.82 -9.63 -8.91
C LEU A 102 16.56 -9.60 -8.04
N LEU A 103 16.65 -9.15 -6.79
CA LEU A 103 15.48 -9.01 -5.91
C LEU A 103 14.46 -8.03 -6.49
N VAL A 104 14.88 -6.83 -6.90
CA VAL A 104 14.03 -5.82 -7.53
C VAL A 104 13.35 -6.39 -8.78
N PHE A 105 14.10 -7.05 -9.65
CA PHE A 105 13.56 -7.67 -10.87
C PHE A 105 12.50 -8.75 -10.54
N LEU A 106 12.80 -9.68 -9.64
CA LEU A 106 11.88 -10.74 -9.26
C LEU A 106 10.62 -10.20 -8.59
N VAL A 107 10.75 -9.22 -7.71
CA VAL A 107 9.61 -8.61 -7.03
C VAL A 107 8.75 -7.82 -8.01
N ALA A 108 9.35 -7.09 -8.96
CA ALA A 108 8.62 -6.38 -10.02
C ALA A 108 7.83 -7.37 -10.91
N LEU A 109 8.46 -8.46 -11.33
CA LEU A 109 7.80 -9.50 -12.12
C LEU A 109 6.66 -10.19 -11.34
N ALA A 110 6.88 -10.46 -10.05
CA ALA A 110 5.83 -11.00 -9.17
C ALA A 110 4.67 -10.00 -9.00
N THR A 111 4.93 -8.68 -8.97
CA THR A 111 3.89 -7.65 -8.90
C THR A 111 3.01 -7.69 -10.15
N ILE A 112 3.60 -7.75 -11.34
CA ILE A 112 2.86 -7.85 -12.61
C ILE A 112 2.02 -9.14 -12.62
N ALA A 113 2.61 -10.26 -12.21
CA ALA A 113 1.88 -11.53 -12.12
C ALA A 113 0.72 -11.47 -11.11
N ALA A 114 0.92 -10.83 -9.95
CA ALA A 114 -0.12 -10.64 -8.95
C ALA A 114 -1.29 -9.80 -9.49
N MET A 115 -1.03 -8.74 -10.27
CA MET A 115 -2.07 -7.94 -10.92
C MET A 115 -2.96 -8.81 -11.82
N VAL A 116 -2.36 -9.63 -12.69
CA VAL A 116 -3.11 -10.57 -13.56
C VAL A 116 -3.93 -11.57 -12.75
N ILE A 117 -3.37 -12.10 -11.67
CA ILE A 117 -4.04 -13.11 -10.81
C ILE A 117 -5.23 -12.51 -10.06
N THR A 118 -5.11 -11.28 -9.59
CA THR A 118 -6.16 -10.64 -8.79
C THR A 118 -7.28 -10.05 -9.63
N GLU A 119 -7.04 -9.80 -10.90
CA GLU A 119 -7.97 -9.14 -11.80
C GLU A 119 -9.36 -9.82 -11.89
N PRO A 120 -9.51 -11.15 -12.07
CA PRO A 120 -10.83 -11.78 -12.12
C PRO A 120 -11.66 -11.59 -10.84
N VAL A 121 -10.99 -11.47 -9.69
CA VAL A 121 -11.66 -11.21 -8.42
C VAL A 121 -12.11 -9.76 -8.32
N THR A 122 -11.27 -8.81 -8.75
CA THR A 122 -11.61 -7.38 -8.71
C THR A 122 -12.72 -7.03 -9.70
N GLU A 123 -12.83 -7.73 -10.82
CA GLU A 123 -13.92 -7.58 -11.80
C GLU A 123 -15.32 -7.91 -11.22
N LEU A 124 -15.40 -8.72 -10.16
CA LEU A 124 -16.68 -8.98 -9.47
C LEU A 124 -17.19 -7.75 -8.69
N PHE A 125 -16.36 -6.72 -8.52
CA PHE A 125 -16.65 -5.49 -7.77
C PHE A 125 -16.44 -4.26 -8.63
N PRO A 126 -17.27 -4.02 -9.66
CA PRO A 126 -17.09 -2.93 -10.60
C PRO A 126 -17.19 -1.56 -9.92
N MET A 127 -16.55 -0.56 -10.51
CA MET A 127 -16.61 0.81 -10.03
C MET A 127 -18.05 1.34 -10.08
N THR A 128 -18.48 2.01 -9.00
CA THR A 128 -19.72 2.79 -9.02
C THR A 128 -19.58 4.02 -9.92
N GLU A 129 -20.69 4.55 -10.44
CA GLU A 129 -20.66 5.76 -11.29
C GLU A 129 -20.01 6.95 -10.57
N THR A 130 -20.25 7.08 -9.26
CA THR A 130 -19.62 8.12 -8.45
C THR A 130 -18.08 8.02 -8.47
N ILE A 131 -17.54 6.83 -8.30
CA ILE A 131 -16.08 6.61 -8.35
C ILE A 131 -15.55 6.84 -9.76
N ARG A 132 -16.27 6.36 -10.79
CA ARG A 132 -15.90 6.56 -12.20
C ARG A 132 -15.81 8.04 -12.55
N GLU A 133 -16.76 8.85 -12.08
CA GLU A 133 -16.71 10.30 -12.29
C GLU A 133 -15.51 10.96 -11.59
N VAL A 134 -15.14 10.51 -10.38
CA VAL A 134 -13.90 10.96 -9.72
C VAL A 134 -12.67 10.65 -10.57
N TYR A 135 -12.58 9.43 -11.14
CA TYR A 135 -11.47 9.07 -12.03
C TYR A 135 -11.44 9.91 -13.30
N ARG A 136 -12.60 10.15 -13.96
CA ARG A 136 -12.66 11.04 -15.15
C ARG A 136 -12.11 12.43 -14.84
N ARG A 137 -12.50 13.00 -13.69
CA ARG A 137 -12.01 14.32 -13.26
C ARG A 137 -10.53 14.30 -12.94
N MET A 138 -10.01 13.23 -12.36
CA MET A 138 -8.57 13.09 -12.14
C MET A 138 -7.78 13.06 -13.45
N LEU A 139 -8.32 12.53 -14.53
CA LEU A 139 -7.67 12.50 -15.85
C LEU A 139 -7.54 13.87 -16.52
N THR A 140 -8.32 14.86 -16.10
CA THR A 140 -8.19 16.25 -16.63
C THR A 140 -6.87 16.90 -16.20
N ASN A 141 -6.25 16.44 -15.11
CA ASN A 141 -4.94 16.91 -14.63
C ASN A 141 -3.94 15.72 -14.57
N THR A 142 -3.63 15.16 -15.72
CA THR A 142 -2.88 13.92 -15.89
C THR A 142 -1.54 13.91 -15.16
N PHE A 143 -0.75 15.01 -15.25
CA PHE A 143 0.57 15.08 -14.63
C PHE A 143 0.49 14.93 -13.10
N TRP A 144 -0.29 15.79 -12.44
CA TRP A 144 -0.42 15.74 -10.98
C TRP A 144 -1.13 14.50 -10.48
N THR A 145 -2.11 13.99 -11.25
CA THR A 145 -2.77 12.71 -10.94
C THR A 145 -1.78 11.55 -10.99
N THR A 146 -0.96 11.48 -12.03
CA THR A 146 0.08 10.43 -12.13
C THR A 146 1.06 10.49 -10.97
N ILE A 147 1.59 11.68 -10.65
CA ILE A 147 2.48 11.85 -9.48
C ILE A 147 1.79 11.45 -8.18
N THR A 148 0.51 11.83 -8.02
CA THR A 148 -0.24 11.51 -6.80
C THR A 148 -0.47 10.01 -6.67
N VAL A 149 -1.04 9.38 -7.70
CA VAL A 149 -1.49 7.98 -7.63
C VAL A 149 -0.31 7.01 -7.73
N ALA A 150 0.66 7.26 -8.61
CA ALA A 150 1.75 6.32 -8.85
C ALA A 150 2.94 6.49 -7.90
N VAL A 151 3.07 7.65 -7.21
CA VAL A 151 4.23 7.91 -6.36
C VAL A 151 3.84 8.37 -4.95
N ALA A 152 3.11 9.49 -4.81
CA ALA A 152 2.87 10.11 -3.51
C ALA A 152 2.00 9.23 -2.61
N ALA A 153 0.91 8.66 -3.16
CA ALA A 153 0.04 7.75 -2.44
C ALA A 153 0.79 6.49 -1.98
N PRO A 154 1.49 5.74 -2.85
CA PRO A 154 2.32 4.62 -2.44
C PRO A 154 3.32 4.95 -1.33
N VAL A 155 4.02 6.07 -1.42
CA VAL A 155 5.01 6.46 -0.41
C VAL A 155 4.36 6.69 0.96
N ILE A 156 3.26 7.45 1.00
CA ILE A 156 2.58 7.79 2.26
C ILE A 156 1.88 6.57 2.85
N GLU A 157 1.19 5.81 2.02
CA GLU A 157 0.44 4.63 2.46
C GLU A 157 1.37 3.53 2.95
N GLU A 158 2.44 3.21 2.23
CA GLU A 158 3.40 2.19 2.69
C GLU A 158 4.13 2.63 3.95
N PHE A 159 4.46 3.92 4.07
CA PHE A 159 5.01 4.45 5.31
C PHE A 159 4.07 4.21 6.49
N LEU A 160 2.78 4.54 6.38
CA LEU A 160 1.81 4.38 7.45
C LEU A 160 1.49 2.91 7.72
N LEU A 161 1.25 2.12 6.66
CA LEU A 161 0.76 0.75 6.80
C LEU A 161 1.89 -0.25 7.06
N ARG A 162 3.03 -0.17 6.35
CA ARG A 162 4.14 -1.12 6.53
C ARG A 162 5.19 -0.56 7.48
N GLY A 163 5.60 0.66 7.29
CA GLY A 163 6.59 1.32 8.14
C GLY A 163 6.14 1.49 9.58
N ILE A 164 4.85 1.71 9.83
CA ILE A 164 4.31 1.93 11.18
C ILE A 164 3.41 0.77 11.62
N MET A 165 2.25 0.55 11.00
CA MET A 165 1.24 -0.41 11.48
C MET A 165 1.76 -1.84 11.46
N LEU A 166 2.20 -2.35 10.29
CA LEU A 166 2.66 -3.75 10.17
C LEU A 166 3.86 -4.01 11.07
N ARG A 167 4.82 -3.09 11.11
CA ARG A 167 6.00 -3.19 11.98
C ARG A 167 5.62 -3.29 13.46
N GLY A 168 4.61 -2.53 13.89
CA GLY A 168 4.07 -2.62 15.25
C GLY A 168 3.35 -3.95 15.48
N LEU A 169 2.46 -4.34 14.57
CA LEU A 169 1.70 -5.59 14.67
C LEU A 169 2.61 -6.83 14.74
N LEU A 170 3.71 -6.86 13.99
CA LEU A 170 4.71 -7.94 14.04
C LEU A 170 5.35 -8.11 15.44
N LYS A 171 5.22 -7.13 16.34
CA LYS A 171 5.65 -7.25 17.75
C LYS A 171 4.57 -7.81 18.67
N HIS A 172 3.32 -7.78 18.24
CA HIS A 172 2.19 -8.10 19.11
C HIS A 172 1.42 -9.35 18.66
N THR A 173 1.67 -9.86 17.44
CA THR A 173 0.97 -11.04 16.91
C THR A 173 1.85 -11.81 15.91
N THR A 174 1.36 -12.94 15.42
CA THR A 174 2.06 -13.76 14.43
C THR A 174 2.23 -12.99 13.10
N PRO A 175 3.28 -13.27 12.31
CA PRO A 175 3.48 -12.62 11.02
C PRO A 175 2.28 -12.73 10.09
N VAL A 176 1.62 -13.89 10.06
CA VAL A 176 0.42 -14.12 9.25
C VAL A 176 -0.69 -13.15 9.67
N ASN A 177 -1.02 -13.10 10.95
CA ASN A 177 -2.05 -12.20 11.45
C ASN A 177 -1.70 -10.73 11.24
N ALA A 178 -0.43 -10.35 11.47
CA ALA A 178 0.04 -8.98 11.26
C ALA A 178 -0.13 -8.54 9.79
N ILE A 179 0.23 -9.40 8.84
CA ILE A 179 0.09 -9.14 7.41
C ILE A 179 -1.40 -9.01 7.03
N HIS A 180 -2.26 -9.94 7.48
CA HIS A 180 -3.70 -9.87 7.20
C HIS A 180 -4.33 -8.61 7.79
N CYS A 181 -4.01 -8.25 9.04
CA CYS A 181 -4.51 -7.01 9.65
C CYS A 181 -4.04 -5.77 8.90
N SER A 182 -2.76 -5.71 8.51
CA SER A 182 -2.24 -4.58 7.72
C SER A 182 -2.90 -4.47 6.34
N ALA A 183 -3.15 -5.59 5.67
CA ALA A 183 -3.86 -5.64 4.39
C ALA A 183 -5.35 -5.23 4.56
N PHE A 184 -5.98 -5.65 5.65
CA PHE A 184 -7.35 -5.23 5.98
C PHE A 184 -7.43 -3.71 6.22
N PHE A 185 -6.51 -3.13 6.99
CA PHE A 185 -6.47 -1.68 7.18
C PHE A 185 -6.20 -0.95 5.87
N PHE A 186 -5.37 -1.51 5.00
CA PHE A 186 -5.13 -0.95 3.67
C PHE A 186 -6.39 -0.93 2.81
N ALA A 187 -7.17 -2.02 2.82
CA ALA A 187 -8.47 -2.07 2.15
C ALA A 187 -9.45 -1.02 2.71
N LEU A 188 -9.51 -0.91 4.04
CA LEU A 188 -10.47 -0.06 4.74
C LEU A 188 -10.27 1.43 4.46
N ILE A 189 -9.02 1.90 4.37
CA ILE A 189 -8.74 3.32 4.11
C ILE A 189 -9.17 3.78 2.70
N HIS A 190 -9.44 2.86 1.77
CA HIS A 190 -9.97 3.21 0.45
C HIS A 190 -11.45 3.63 0.48
N MET A 191 -12.20 3.27 1.54
CA MET A 191 -13.59 3.68 1.77
C MET A 191 -14.57 3.35 0.63
N ASN A 192 -14.18 2.48 -0.31
CA ASN A 192 -15.04 1.96 -1.38
C ASN A 192 -14.70 0.50 -1.69
N LEU A 193 -15.71 -0.30 -1.99
CA LEU A 193 -15.58 -1.75 -2.11
C LEU A 193 -14.79 -2.18 -3.34
N SER A 194 -14.94 -1.48 -4.46
CA SER A 194 -14.26 -1.83 -5.71
C SER A 194 -12.72 -1.73 -5.60
N GLN A 195 -12.22 -0.71 -4.90
CA GLN A 195 -10.79 -0.59 -4.63
C GLN A 195 -10.34 -1.43 -3.44
N ALA A 196 -11.19 -1.57 -2.41
CA ALA A 196 -10.84 -2.27 -1.17
C ALA A 196 -10.44 -3.73 -1.41
N ILE A 197 -11.13 -4.44 -2.31
CA ILE A 197 -10.81 -5.84 -2.62
C ILE A 197 -9.43 -5.97 -3.26
N GLY A 198 -9.14 -5.16 -4.28
CA GLY A 198 -7.82 -5.11 -4.92
C GLY A 198 -6.72 -4.70 -3.94
N ALA A 199 -6.99 -3.68 -3.11
CA ALA A 199 -6.09 -3.22 -2.07
C ALA A 199 -5.81 -4.31 -1.01
N PHE A 200 -6.82 -5.08 -0.61
CA PHE A 200 -6.62 -6.19 0.31
C PHE A 200 -5.67 -7.25 -0.27
N LEU A 201 -5.96 -7.72 -1.50
CA LEU A 201 -5.17 -8.76 -2.15
C LEU A 201 -3.71 -8.30 -2.40
N MET A 202 -3.55 -7.11 -2.96
CA MET A 202 -2.22 -6.52 -3.14
C MET A 202 -1.56 -6.20 -1.80
N GLY A 203 -2.36 -5.82 -0.81
CA GLY A 203 -1.93 -5.56 0.56
C GLY A 203 -1.30 -6.77 1.25
N LEU A 204 -1.83 -7.97 1.02
CA LEU A 204 -1.24 -9.23 1.48
C LEU A 204 0.14 -9.45 0.86
N PHE A 205 0.26 -9.26 -0.45
CA PHE A 205 1.52 -9.43 -1.15
C PHE A 205 2.57 -8.41 -0.71
N ILE A 206 2.24 -7.12 -0.66
CA ILE A 206 3.15 -6.06 -0.20
C ILE A 206 3.58 -6.30 1.25
N GLY A 207 2.62 -6.68 2.12
CA GLY A 207 2.90 -7.00 3.53
C GLY A 207 3.86 -8.18 3.67
N TRP A 208 3.69 -9.24 2.86
CA TRP A 208 4.60 -10.38 2.83
C TRP A 208 5.99 -9.97 2.31
N VAL A 209 6.08 -9.17 1.24
CA VAL A 209 7.33 -8.66 0.70
C VAL A 209 8.07 -7.83 1.77
N TYR A 210 7.37 -6.92 2.44
CA TYR A 210 7.95 -6.14 3.55
C TYR A 210 8.46 -7.04 4.68
N TYR A 211 7.65 -8.01 5.09
CA TYR A 211 8.03 -8.95 6.14
C TYR A 211 9.30 -9.74 5.76
N LYS A 212 9.40 -10.25 4.54
CA LYS A 212 10.54 -11.05 4.07
C LYS A 212 11.80 -10.23 3.79
N THR A 213 11.65 -9.01 3.29
CA THR A 213 12.80 -8.16 2.91
C THR A 213 13.24 -7.21 4.01
N GLY A 214 12.36 -6.88 4.95
CA GLY A 214 12.56 -5.80 5.91
C GLY A 214 12.70 -4.42 5.25
N SER A 215 12.39 -4.28 3.96
CA SER A 215 12.62 -3.07 3.18
C SER A 215 11.33 -2.32 2.87
N LEU A 216 11.19 -1.12 3.45
CA LEU A 216 10.10 -0.22 3.11
C LEU A 216 10.17 0.24 1.65
N TRP A 217 11.38 0.42 1.12
CA TRP A 217 11.58 0.85 -0.27
C TRP A 217 11.10 -0.17 -1.29
N ILE A 218 11.29 -1.47 -1.01
CA ILE A 218 10.78 -2.53 -1.88
C ILE A 218 9.25 -2.59 -1.82
N ALA A 219 8.65 -2.40 -0.64
CA ALA A 219 7.19 -2.31 -0.50
C ALA A 219 6.63 -1.11 -1.29
N ILE A 220 7.23 0.07 -1.16
CA ILE A 220 6.89 1.25 -1.94
C ILE A 220 7.01 0.97 -3.45
N MET A 221 8.11 0.35 -3.89
CA MET A 221 8.31 0.01 -5.30
C MET A 221 7.21 -0.91 -5.85
N VAL A 222 6.83 -1.97 -5.11
CA VAL A 222 5.72 -2.85 -5.50
C VAL A 222 4.44 -2.05 -5.70
N HIS A 223 4.13 -1.17 -4.76
CA HIS A 223 2.93 -0.34 -4.82
C HIS A 223 2.99 0.68 -5.97
N CYS A 224 4.15 1.33 -6.16
CA CYS A 224 4.36 2.24 -7.30
C CYS A 224 4.20 1.53 -8.66
N ILE A 225 4.69 0.29 -8.80
CA ILE A 225 4.52 -0.50 -10.02
C ILE A 225 3.04 -0.82 -10.23
N ASN A 226 2.34 -1.29 -9.20
CA ASN A 226 0.91 -1.61 -9.29
C ASN A 226 0.09 -0.39 -9.74
N ASN A 227 0.23 0.72 -9.05
CA ASN A 227 -0.53 1.94 -9.34
C ASN A 227 -0.08 2.59 -10.65
N GLY A 228 1.23 2.60 -10.92
CA GLY A 228 1.79 3.17 -12.14
C GLY A 228 1.33 2.43 -13.40
N LEU A 229 1.27 1.10 -13.37
CA LEU A 229 0.73 0.30 -14.48
C LEU A 229 -0.78 0.52 -14.64
N GLY A 230 -1.54 0.65 -13.54
CA GLY A 230 -2.95 1.02 -13.59
C GLY A 230 -3.16 2.39 -14.25
N VAL A 231 -2.40 3.40 -13.84
CA VAL A 231 -2.43 4.75 -14.47
C VAL A 231 -2.04 4.67 -15.94
N LEU A 232 -0.96 3.96 -16.27
CA LEU A 232 -0.52 3.78 -17.66
C LEU A 232 -1.62 3.15 -18.51
N PHE A 233 -2.27 2.10 -18.01
CA PHE A 233 -3.37 1.42 -18.71
C PHE A 233 -4.54 2.39 -18.95
N THR A 234 -4.94 3.16 -17.94
CA THR A 234 -5.97 4.19 -18.08
C THR A 234 -5.61 5.28 -19.09
N LEU A 235 -4.34 5.66 -19.17
CA LEU A 235 -3.86 6.65 -20.15
C LEU A 235 -3.82 6.11 -21.58
N LEU A 236 -3.58 4.80 -21.75
CA LEU A 236 -3.61 4.15 -23.05
C LEU A 236 -5.05 3.96 -23.57
N PHE A 237 -6.01 3.80 -22.64
CA PHE A 237 -7.42 3.56 -22.95
C PHE A 237 -8.35 4.56 -22.24
N PRO A 238 -8.21 5.88 -22.51
CA PRO A 238 -8.89 6.93 -21.71
C PRO A 238 -10.41 6.96 -21.90
N HIS A 239 -10.93 6.32 -22.94
CA HIS A 239 -12.36 6.28 -23.25
C HIS A 239 -13.10 5.12 -22.58
N ASP A 240 -12.37 4.14 -22.03
CA ASP A 240 -12.95 2.99 -21.33
C ASP A 240 -12.25 2.73 -20.00
N LEU A 241 -12.76 3.36 -18.93
CA LEU A 241 -12.25 3.21 -17.57
C LEU A 241 -12.55 1.84 -16.96
N GLU A 242 -13.38 1.03 -17.57
CA GLU A 242 -13.72 -0.34 -17.16
C GLU A 242 -12.95 -1.39 -17.97
N LEU A 243 -12.17 -0.97 -18.93
CA LEU A 243 -11.31 -1.88 -19.65
C LEU A 243 -10.24 -2.41 -18.72
N THR A 244 -10.10 -3.71 -18.69
CA THR A 244 -9.06 -4.42 -17.95
C THR A 244 -8.25 -5.28 -18.88
N LEU A 245 -7.09 -5.76 -18.44
CA LEU A 245 -6.26 -6.66 -19.27
C LEU A 245 -7.04 -7.94 -19.61
N MET A 246 -7.84 -8.44 -18.68
CA MET A 246 -8.71 -9.59 -18.91
C MET A 246 -9.68 -9.33 -20.06
N LYS A 247 -10.44 -8.24 -20.00
CA LYS A 247 -11.39 -7.86 -21.06
C LYS A 247 -10.68 -7.65 -22.39
N LEU A 248 -9.57 -6.92 -22.39
CA LEU A 248 -8.78 -6.66 -23.59
C LEU A 248 -8.32 -7.97 -24.25
N VAL A 249 -7.71 -8.90 -23.48
CA VAL A 249 -7.21 -10.16 -24.04
C VAL A 249 -8.35 -11.07 -24.51
N ILE A 250 -9.47 -11.11 -23.79
CA ILE A 250 -10.63 -11.91 -24.20
C ILE A 250 -11.24 -11.37 -25.49
N THR A 251 -11.38 -10.04 -25.62
CA THR A 251 -11.99 -9.39 -26.76
C THR A 251 -11.11 -9.47 -28.00
N GLU A 252 -9.81 -9.16 -27.87
CA GLU A 252 -8.89 -9.10 -29.02
C GLU A 252 -8.37 -10.47 -29.47
N TYR A 253 -8.36 -11.46 -28.56
CA TYR A 253 -7.81 -12.78 -28.87
C TYR A 253 -8.80 -13.90 -28.55
N SER A 254 -8.91 -14.32 -27.27
CA SER A 254 -9.85 -15.35 -26.84
C SER A 254 -9.83 -15.56 -25.33
N VAL A 255 -10.86 -16.24 -24.81
CA VAL A 255 -10.89 -16.75 -23.42
C VAL A 255 -9.72 -17.71 -23.15
N ALA A 256 -9.37 -18.57 -24.13
CA ALA A 256 -8.26 -19.52 -23.99
C ALA A 256 -6.90 -18.79 -23.84
N ALA A 257 -6.69 -17.69 -24.58
CA ALA A 257 -5.50 -16.87 -24.46
C ALA A 257 -5.40 -16.25 -23.06
N TYR A 258 -6.50 -15.75 -22.50
CA TYR A 258 -6.51 -15.21 -21.15
C TYR A 258 -6.25 -16.30 -20.08
N ILE A 259 -6.84 -17.47 -20.22
CA ILE A 259 -6.58 -18.61 -19.32
C ILE A 259 -5.09 -19.00 -19.35
N ALA A 260 -4.49 -19.06 -20.52
CA ALA A 260 -3.05 -19.33 -20.67
C ALA A 260 -2.20 -18.25 -19.97
N LEU A 261 -2.51 -16.96 -20.17
CA LEU A 261 -1.84 -15.85 -19.50
C LEU A 261 -1.97 -15.96 -17.98
N TYR A 262 -3.18 -16.25 -17.48
CA TYR A 262 -3.46 -16.42 -16.04
C TYR A 262 -2.64 -17.56 -15.44
N ILE A 263 -2.58 -18.73 -16.10
CA ILE A 263 -1.79 -19.88 -15.66
C ILE A 263 -0.30 -19.52 -15.62
N ILE A 264 0.22 -18.88 -16.67
CA ILE A 264 1.64 -18.44 -16.72
C ILE A 264 1.91 -17.47 -15.56
N ALA A 265 1.04 -16.49 -15.33
CA ALA A 265 1.16 -15.55 -14.21
C ALA A 265 1.14 -16.27 -12.86
N ALA A 266 0.22 -17.21 -12.66
CA ALA A 266 0.11 -17.98 -11.41
C ALA A 266 1.35 -18.83 -11.14
N LEU A 267 1.87 -19.52 -12.14
CA LEU A 267 3.10 -20.33 -12.04
C LEU A 267 4.32 -19.44 -11.78
N THR A 268 4.42 -18.31 -12.48
CA THR A 268 5.51 -17.34 -12.29
C THR A 268 5.49 -16.76 -10.88
N PHE A 269 4.33 -16.32 -10.42
CA PHE A 269 4.14 -15.79 -9.07
C PHE A 269 4.53 -16.81 -8.01
N TRP A 270 3.97 -18.02 -8.11
CA TRP A 270 4.29 -19.11 -7.18
C TRP A 270 5.77 -19.44 -7.16
N ALA A 271 6.42 -19.58 -8.32
CA ALA A 271 7.83 -19.89 -8.44
C ALA A 271 8.71 -18.82 -7.77
N ILE A 272 8.40 -17.53 -8.04
CA ILE A 272 9.13 -16.41 -7.45
C ILE A 272 8.92 -16.38 -5.94
N LEU A 273 7.68 -16.49 -5.45
CA LEU A 273 7.42 -16.48 -4.01
C LEU A 273 8.14 -17.65 -3.31
N ARG A 274 8.11 -18.85 -3.88
CA ARG A 274 8.82 -20.02 -3.34
C ARG A 274 10.34 -19.80 -3.33
N TYR A 275 10.90 -19.21 -4.39
CA TYR A 275 12.32 -18.89 -4.45
C TYR A 275 12.70 -17.84 -3.40
N LEU A 276 11.96 -16.73 -3.31
CA LEU A 276 12.20 -15.67 -2.34
C LEU A 276 12.01 -16.16 -0.90
N HIS A 277 10.99 -16.99 -0.64
CA HIS A 277 10.75 -17.57 0.68
C HIS A 277 11.96 -18.40 1.16
N LYS A 278 12.57 -19.18 0.28
CA LYS A 278 13.74 -19.97 0.60
C LYS A 278 15.01 -19.14 0.79
N ARG A 279 15.16 -18.04 0.06
CA ARG A 279 16.36 -17.20 0.07
C ARG A 279 16.34 -16.13 1.15
N LEU A 280 15.17 -15.53 1.39
CA LEU A 280 14.97 -14.46 2.37
C LEU A 280 14.51 -15.09 3.70
N LYS A 281 15.45 -15.64 4.47
CA LYS A 281 15.18 -16.03 5.86
C LYS A 281 15.08 -14.76 6.70
N ASN A 282 13.95 -14.57 7.35
CA ASN A 282 13.81 -13.50 8.31
C ASN A 282 14.50 -13.91 9.61
N GLU A 283 15.38 -13.07 10.16
CA GLU A 283 16.05 -13.29 11.46
C GLU A 283 15.05 -13.41 12.64
N GLN A 284 13.76 -13.17 12.40
CA GLN A 284 12.67 -13.27 13.38
C GLN A 284 11.78 -14.52 13.18
N GLU A 285 12.05 -15.36 12.20
CA GLU A 285 11.35 -16.65 12.08
C GLU A 285 11.93 -17.62 13.14
N PRO A 286 11.08 -18.17 14.04
CA PRO A 286 11.52 -19.30 14.85
C PRO A 286 11.93 -20.46 13.92
N GLU A 287 13.00 -21.18 14.26
CA GLU A 287 13.59 -22.23 13.42
C GLU A 287 12.63 -23.41 13.10
N THR A 288 11.42 -23.39 13.60
CA THR A 288 10.44 -24.47 13.49
C THR A 288 9.09 -23.99 13.01
N ILE A 289 8.96 -23.67 11.72
CA ILE A 289 7.69 -23.82 11.00
C ILE A 289 8.02 -24.44 9.63
N SER A 290 8.08 -25.76 9.60
CA SER A 290 7.93 -26.54 8.38
C SER A 290 6.44 -26.56 8.02
N PHE A 291 6.06 -25.96 6.87
CA PHE A 291 4.80 -26.21 6.19
C PHE A 291 4.95 -27.35 5.20
#